data_45d12f912638ea921dd78a705ee3cd9f
#
_entry.id   45d12f912638ea921dd78a705ee3cd9f
#
_cell.length_a   1.000
_cell.length_b   1.000
_cell.length_c   1.000
_cell.angle_alpha   90.00
_cell.angle_beta   90.00
_cell.angle_gamma   90.00
#
_symmetry.space_group_name_H-M   'P 1'
#
loop_
_entity.id
_entity.type
_entity.pdbx_description
1 polymer ?
#
loop_
_entity_poly.entity_id
_entity_poly.type
_entity_poly.pdbx_seq_one_letter_code
_entity_poly.pdbx_strand_id
1 'polypeptide(L)'
;MNRLNELSFIDLILEDGFAEIKGMKGANSYLTDLPEIYQGDASELRSVCNDIHIRTQKTEFSLRYDGRIYRVTVIYHEWSGTSFVIRQTPENILPFTDVPLSTPLRSSITRPGATGLCLIAGEMGSGKTTTAASVLRQRIEITGSLGVSIEDPIETLLHGRHGNGRCLQLEVGQNESYSTATKKALRMGASCLLLGEIRDGQTAHEVLKASLTMFVVSTIHGSSVYDAIDRYVMFCEEINHNAKQNVANTLYIIAHQTMTSVRRGDVVAGRNISINAFNLVNCTQNAAIKSKIMQGNYRALQDEFNGIEYTL
;
A
#
# COMPACT_ATOMS: atom_id res chain seq x y z
N MET A 1 -26.57 13.46 -15.84
CA MET A 1 -26.36 13.62 -14.39
C MET A 1 -24.86 13.78 -14.22
N ASN A 2 -24.40 14.84 -13.56
CA ASN A 2 -22.97 15.03 -13.35
C ASN A 2 -22.50 14.02 -12.30
N ARG A 3 -21.32 13.43 -12.49
CA ARG A 3 -20.80 12.35 -11.67
C ARG A 3 -19.69 12.83 -10.75
N LEU A 4 -19.65 12.33 -9.53
CA LEU A 4 -18.60 12.66 -8.54
C LEU A 4 -17.19 12.27 -8.99
N ASN A 5 -17.05 11.31 -9.91
CA ASN A 5 -15.77 10.91 -10.48
C ASN A 5 -15.12 12.01 -11.35
N GLU A 6 -15.91 13.00 -11.83
CA GLU A 6 -15.41 14.17 -12.56
C GLU A 6 -14.69 15.16 -11.65
N LEU A 7 -14.95 15.08 -10.32
CA LEU A 7 -14.31 15.93 -9.33
C LEU A 7 -13.00 15.30 -8.81
N SER A 8 -12.04 16.14 -8.49
CA SER A 8 -10.83 15.75 -7.79
C SER A 8 -10.84 16.35 -6.39
N PHE A 9 -10.91 15.50 -5.38
CA PHE A 9 -10.99 15.89 -3.97
C PHE A 9 -10.22 14.90 -3.08
N ILE A 10 -10.07 15.25 -1.81
CA ILE A 10 -9.45 14.34 -0.83
C ILE A 10 -10.53 13.48 -0.18
N ASP A 11 -11.48 14.13 0.49
CA ASP A 11 -12.56 13.44 1.20
C ASP A 11 -13.90 14.12 0.85
N LEU A 12 -14.96 13.31 0.73
CA LEU A 12 -16.36 13.73 0.65
C LEU A 12 -17.05 13.29 1.93
N ILE A 13 -17.73 14.21 2.60
CA ILE A 13 -18.45 13.99 3.84
C ILE A 13 -19.95 14.03 3.52
N LEU A 14 -20.66 12.93 3.80
CA LEU A 14 -22.08 12.78 3.54
C LEU A 14 -22.85 12.48 4.83
N GLU A 15 -23.83 13.34 5.14
CA GLU A 15 -24.81 13.14 6.22
C GLU A 15 -26.23 13.30 5.70
N ASP A 16 -27.23 13.16 6.59
CA ASP A 16 -28.58 13.55 6.28
C ASP A 16 -28.68 15.07 6.17
N GLY A 17 -29.01 15.54 4.97
CA GLY A 17 -29.26 16.96 4.72
C GLY A 17 -28.04 17.79 4.33
N PHE A 18 -26.80 17.23 4.37
CA PHE A 18 -25.66 17.96 3.85
C PHE A 18 -24.59 17.07 3.19
N ALA A 19 -23.82 17.68 2.28
CA ALA A 19 -22.68 17.08 1.63
C ALA A 19 -21.56 18.13 1.51
N GLU A 20 -20.39 17.83 2.03
CA GLU A 20 -19.21 18.70 2.01
C GLU A 20 -18.00 18.00 1.39
N ILE A 21 -17.17 18.78 0.71
CA ILE A 21 -15.92 18.31 0.09
C ILE A 21 -14.72 18.94 0.76
N LYS A 22 -13.76 18.10 1.12
CA LYS A 22 -12.46 18.50 1.63
C LYS A 22 -11.40 18.40 0.54
N GLY A 23 -10.67 19.47 0.32
CA GLY A 23 -9.54 19.52 -0.62
C GLY A 23 -9.95 19.37 -2.08
N MET A 24 -11.06 19.97 -2.50
CA MET A 24 -11.50 20.02 -3.89
C MET A 24 -10.53 20.88 -4.71
N LYS A 25 -10.07 20.33 -5.83
CA LYS A 25 -9.17 21.04 -6.75
C LYS A 25 -9.88 22.25 -7.35
N GLY A 26 -9.27 23.43 -7.19
CA GLY A 26 -9.80 24.70 -7.70
C GLY A 26 -10.77 25.41 -6.78
N ALA A 27 -11.08 24.88 -5.59
CA ALA A 27 -11.88 25.56 -4.59
C ALA A 27 -11.09 26.66 -3.84
N ASN A 28 -11.80 27.67 -3.37
CA ASN A 28 -11.21 28.78 -2.62
C ASN A 28 -10.95 28.47 -1.13
N SER A 29 -11.58 27.41 -0.61
CA SER A 29 -11.41 26.94 0.76
C SER A 29 -11.12 25.45 0.81
N TYR A 30 -10.52 24.99 1.92
CA TYR A 30 -10.15 23.58 2.09
C TYR A 30 -11.35 22.67 2.32
N LEU A 31 -12.40 23.18 2.94
CA LEU A 31 -13.70 22.55 3.12
C LEU A 31 -14.76 23.43 2.44
N THR A 32 -15.60 22.84 1.59
CA THR A 32 -16.63 23.51 0.81
C THR A 32 -17.88 22.64 0.71
N ASP A 33 -19.04 23.27 0.57
CA ASP A 33 -20.26 22.56 0.21
C ASP A 33 -20.12 21.84 -1.14
N LEU A 34 -20.72 20.67 -1.28
CA LEU A 34 -20.79 19.98 -2.55
C LEU A 34 -21.69 20.80 -3.52
N PRO A 35 -21.19 21.15 -4.74
CA PRO A 35 -22.00 21.87 -5.70
C PRO A 35 -23.33 21.15 -6.02
N GLU A 36 -24.41 21.90 -6.15
CA GLU A 36 -25.77 21.40 -6.29
C GLU A 36 -25.94 20.37 -7.42
N ILE A 37 -25.21 20.56 -8.53
CA ILE A 37 -25.23 19.66 -9.70
C ILE A 37 -24.76 18.23 -9.40
N TYR A 38 -24.04 17.99 -8.30
CA TYR A 38 -23.54 16.67 -7.87
C TYR A 38 -24.34 16.06 -6.72
N GLN A 39 -25.31 16.77 -6.13
CA GLN A 39 -26.08 16.31 -4.97
C GLN A 39 -26.84 15.00 -5.25
N GLY A 40 -27.36 14.82 -6.48
CA GLY A 40 -28.06 13.60 -6.87
C GLY A 40 -27.14 12.37 -6.86
N ASP A 41 -25.92 12.52 -7.37
CA ASP A 41 -24.93 11.43 -7.39
C ASP A 41 -24.39 11.13 -5.97
N ALA A 42 -24.23 12.16 -5.14
CA ALA A 42 -23.87 12.02 -3.73
C ALA A 42 -24.92 11.26 -2.91
N SER A 43 -26.20 11.54 -3.15
CA SER A 43 -27.31 10.84 -2.51
C SER A 43 -27.35 9.36 -2.90
N GLU A 44 -27.09 9.04 -4.18
CA GLU A 44 -26.96 7.66 -4.65
C GLU A 44 -25.78 6.96 -3.97
N LEU A 45 -24.61 7.60 -3.95
CA LEU A 45 -23.40 7.05 -3.29
C LEU A 45 -23.64 6.82 -1.79
N ARG A 46 -24.30 7.77 -1.09
CA ARG A 46 -24.66 7.63 0.32
C ARG A 46 -25.55 6.41 0.56
N SER A 47 -26.57 6.20 -0.30
CA SER A 47 -27.44 5.02 -0.22
C SER A 47 -26.65 3.73 -0.36
N VAL A 48 -25.74 3.65 -1.34
CA VAL A 48 -24.88 2.47 -1.53
C VAL A 48 -23.97 2.22 -0.32
N CYS A 49 -23.38 3.27 0.25
CA CYS A 49 -22.57 3.15 1.46
C CYS A 49 -23.38 2.62 2.64
N ASN A 50 -24.60 3.14 2.82
CA ASN A 50 -25.50 2.72 3.89
C ASN A 50 -25.91 1.24 3.74
N ASP A 51 -26.26 0.80 2.53
CA ASP A 51 -26.62 -0.59 2.24
C ASP A 51 -25.47 -1.55 2.55
N ILE A 52 -24.22 -1.17 2.19
CA ILE A 52 -23.03 -1.96 2.51
C ILE A 52 -22.85 -2.01 4.02
N HIS A 53 -22.91 -0.87 4.71
CA HIS A 53 -22.75 -0.78 6.16
C HIS A 53 -23.79 -1.66 6.90
N ILE A 54 -25.07 -1.54 6.56
CA ILE A 54 -26.14 -2.33 7.18
C ILE A 54 -25.92 -3.84 6.96
N ARG A 55 -25.58 -4.23 5.72
CA ARG A 55 -25.38 -5.64 5.37
C ARG A 55 -24.15 -6.26 5.99
N THR A 56 -23.06 -5.50 6.11
CA THR A 56 -21.75 -6.04 6.52
C THR A 56 -21.37 -5.69 7.93
N GLN A 57 -22.03 -4.70 8.55
CA GLN A 57 -21.70 -4.10 9.86
C GLN A 57 -20.25 -3.55 9.93
N LYS A 58 -19.63 -3.30 8.76
CA LYS A 58 -18.29 -2.70 8.68
C LYS A 58 -18.40 -1.19 8.88
N THR A 59 -17.46 -0.64 9.65
CA THR A 59 -17.26 0.80 9.82
C THR A 59 -16.16 1.35 8.90
N GLU A 60 -15.35 0.47 8.32
CA GLU A 60 -14.36 0.79 7.30
C GLU A 60 -14.44 -0.25 6.18
N PHE A 61 -14.51 0.21 4.94
CA PHE A 61 -14.57 -0.66 3.75
C PHE A 61 -14.16 0.09 2.49
N SER A 62 -13.79 -0.67 1.45
CA SER A 62 -13.64 -0.14 0.10
C SER A 62 -14.94 -0.32 -0.69
N LEU A 63 -15.19 0.62 -1.59
CA LEU A 63 -16.35 0.64 -2.47
C LEU A 63 -15.91 0.99 -3.88
N ARG A 64 -16.31 0.18 -4.87
CA ARG A 64 -16.19 0.56 -6.28
C ARG A 64 -17.49 1.23 -6.74
N TYR A 65 -17.39 2.51 -7.08
CA TYR A 65 -18.51 3.30 -7.57
C TYR A 65 -18.07 4.08 -8.81
N ASP A 66 -18.86 3.99 -9.87
CA ASP A 66 -18.62 4.66 -11.15
C ASP A 66 -17.17 4.52 -11.68
N GLY A 67 -16.64 3.28 -11.63
CA GLY A 67 -15.30 2.94 -12.14
C GLY A 67 -14.13 3.23 -11.21
N ARG A 68 -14.34 3.95 -10.11
CA ARG A 68 -13.33 4.35 -9.14
C ARG A 68 -13.49 3.59 -7.81
N ILE A 69 -12.39 3.40 -7.09
CA ILE A 69 -12.43 2.92 -5.70
C ILE A 69 -12.47 4.12 -4.76
N TYR A 70 -13.28 4.00 -3.73
CA TYR A 70 -13.37 4.91 -2.60
C TYR A 70 -13.16 4.13 -1.31
N ARG A 71 -12.48 4.74 -0.34
CA ARG A 71 -12.43 4.25 1.04
C ARG A 71 -13.49 4.94 1.85
N VAL A 72 -14.31 4.18 2.54
CA VAL A 72 -15.44 4.67 3.33
C VAL A 72 -15.14 4.41 4.79
N THR A 73 -15.20 5.47 5.60
CA THR A 73 -15.24 5.40 7.07
C THR A 73 -16.63 5.83 7.52
N VAL A 74 -17.26 5.01 8.33
CA VAL A 74 -18.60 5.25 8.88
C VAL A 74 -18.47 5.78 10.31
N ILE A 75 -19.15 6.89 10.59
CA ILE A 75 -19.20 7.50 11.90
C ILE A 75 -20.67 7.53 12.35
N TYR A 76 -20.95 7.03 13.54
CA TYR A 76 -22.27 7.08 14.13
C TYR A 76 -22.38 8.19 15.14
N HIS A 77 -23.42 9.00 15.04
CA HIS A 77 -23.78 10.06 15.98
C HIS A 77 -25.17 9.81 16.56
N GLU A 78 -25.31 9.88 17.88
CA GLU A 78 -26.61 9.69 18.53
C GLU A 78 -27.66 10.72 18.13
N TRP A 79 -27.23 11.93 17.73
CA TRP A 79 -28.13 13.05 17.39
C TRP A 79 -28.35 13.25 15.88
N SER A 80 -27.42 12.84 15.00
CA SER A 80 -27.51 13.07 13.55
C SER A 80 -27.51 11.79 12.72
N GLY A 81 -27.41 10.61 13.39
CA GLY A 81 -27.37 9.33 12.69
C GLY A 81 -26.03 9.00 12.09
N THR A 82 -25.99 8.49 10.86
CA THR A 82 -24.76 7.95 10.25
C THR A 82 -24.17 8.92 9.24
N SER A 83 -22.90 9.26 9.44
CA SER A 83 -22.07 10.03 8.51
C SER A 83 -21.11 9.10 7.78
N PHE A 84 -20.85 9.40 6.52
CA PHE A 84 -19.87 8.70 5.69
C PHE A 84 -18.76 9.66 5.28
N VAL A 85 -17.52 9.35 5.66
CA VAL A 85 -16.32 10.04 5.17
C VAL A 85 -15.73 9.18 4.05
N ILE A 86 -15.79 9.69 2.83
CA ILE A 86 -15.50 8.94 1.60
C ILE A 86 -14.24 9.51 0.98
N ARG A 87 -13.13 8.80 1.11
CA ARG A 87 -11.85 9.18 0.54
C ARG A 87 -11.72 8.72 -0.90
N GLN A 88 -11.37 9.66 -1.78
CA GLN A 88 -11.10 9.36 -3.17
C GLN A 88 -9.71 8.72 -3.32
N THR A 89 -9.64 7.53 -3.94
CA THR A 89 -8.36 6.87 -4.23
C THR A 89 -7.84 7.27 -5.61
N PRO A 90 -6.53 7.07 -5.90
CA PRO A 90 -6.01 7.30 -7.24
C PRO A 90 -6.77 6.50 -8.29
N GLU A 91 -7.07 7.13 -9.42
CA GLU A 91 -7.80 6.49 -10.53
C GLU A 91 -6.98 5.42 -11.23
N ASN A 92 -5.69 5.68 -11.37
CA ASN A 92 -4.77 4.80 -12.09
C ASN A 92 -3.60 4.38 -11.20
N ILE A 93 -3.10 3.18 -11.44
CA ILE A 93 -1.86 2.70 -10.83
C ILE A 93 -0.70 3.47 -11.48
N LEU A 94 0.18 4.02 -10.64
CA LEU A 94 1.40 4.68 -11.09
C LEU A 94 2.21 3.73 -11.99
N PRO A 95 2.58 4.13 -13.23
CA PRO A 95 3.46 3.32 -14.06
C PRO A 95 4.78 3.03 -13.33
N PHE A 96 5.29 1.80 -13.44
CA PHE A 96 6.53 1.42 -12.76
C PHE A 96 7.74 2.24 -13.24
N THR A 97 7.71 2.73 -14.47
CA THR A 97 8.69 3.65 -15.04
C THR A 97 8.76 4.99 -14.30
N ASP A 98 7.68 5.40 -13.66
CA ASP A 98 7.58 6.68 -12.96
C ASP A 98 7.96 6.58 -11.47
N VAL A 99 8.14 5.36 -10.96
CA VAL A 99 8.68 5.14 -9.62
C VAL A 99 10.16 5.51 -9.62
N PRO A 100 10.66 6.41 -8.77
CA PRO A 100 12.05 6.88 -8.80
C PRO A 100 13.03 5.87 -8.20
N LEU A 101 13.23 4.75 -8.87
CA LEU A 101 14.18 3.70 -8.54
C LEU A 101 15.38 3.72 -9.47
N SER A 102 16.56 3.37 -8.97
CA SER A 102 17.76 3.16 -9.79
C SER A 102 17.62 1.96 -10.73
N THR A 103 18.37 1.94 -11.81
CA THR A 103 18.34 0.83 -12.78
C THR A 103 18.62 -0.53 -12.15
N PRO A 104 19.62 -0.72 -11.25
CA PRO A 104 19.85 -2.01 -10.60
C PRO A 104 18.66 -2.48 -9.76
N LEU A 105 17.97 -1.57 -9.07
CA LEU A 105 16.78 -1.91 -8.28
C LEU A 105 15.59 -2.29 -9.17
N ARG A 106 15.40 -1.57 -10.28
CA ARG A 106 14.39 -1.95 -11.28
C ARG A 106 14.65 -3.34 -11.82
N SER A 107 15.89 -3.64 -12.20
CA SER A 107 16.31 -4.98 -12.69
C SER A 107 16.07 -6.06 -11.64
N SER A 108 16.34 -5.76 -10.36
CA SER A 108 16.08 -6.68 -9.25
C SER A 108 14.59 -6.99 -9.10
N ILE A 109 13.74 -5.97 -9.13
CA ILE A 109 12.28 -6.15 -9.02
C ILE A 109 11.73 -6.93 -10.23
N THR A 110 12.27 -6.70 -11.41
CA THR A 110 11.79 -7.33 -12.66
C THR A 110 12.43 -8.68 -12.96
N ARG A 111 13.41 -9.12 -12.18
CA ARG A 111 14.13 -10.39 -12.39
C ARG A 111 13.16 -11.58 -12.34
N PRO A 112 13.11 -12.41 -13.38
CA PRO A 112 12.32 -13.65 -13.36
C PRO A 112 12.74 -14.55 -12.18
N GLY A 113 11.77 -15.16 -11.50
CA GLY A 113 12.02 -16.04 -10.36
C GLY A 113 12.50 -15.34 -9.08
N ALA A 114 12.54 -14.01 -9.03
CA ALA A 114 12.85 -13.31 -7.77
C ALA A 114 11.82 -13.65 -6.68
N THR A 115 12.31 -14.00 -5.49
CA THR A 115 11.55 -14.31 -4.27
C THR A 115 12.05 -13.46 -3.13
N GLY A 116 11.28 -13.36 -2.06
CA GLY A 116 11.62 -12.56 -0.88
C GLY A 116 10.77 -11.31 -0.73
N LEU A 117 11.05 -10.54 0.30
CA LEU A 117 10.31 -9.35 0.68
C LEU A 117 10.92 -8.09 0.06
N CYS A 118 10.10 -7.34 -0.65
CA CYS A 118 10.33 -5.93 -0.96
C CYS A 118 9.55 -5.09 0.06
N LEU A 119 10.25 -4.52 1.05
CA LEU A 119 9.67 -3.75 2.14
C LEU A 119 9.84 -2.25 1.87
N ILE A 120 8.73 -1.51 1.82
CA ILE A 120 8.70 -0.07 1.55
C ILE A 120 8.31 0.66 2.83
N ALA A 121 9.27 1.39 3.40
CA ALA A 121 9.09 2.20 4.61
C ALA A 121 8.85 3.68 4.28
N GLY A 122 8.34 4.42 5.24
CA GLY A 122 8.17 5.88 5.17
C GLY A 122 7.02 6.36 6.06
N GLU A 123 6.86 7.66 6.13
CA GLU A 123 5.79 8.30 6.91
C GLU A 123 4.40 8.09 6.30
N MET A 124 3.36 8.41 7.07
CA MET A 124 1.98 8.43 6.57
C MET A 124 1.87 9.43 5.40
N GLY A 125 1.19 9.02 4.33
CA GLY A 125 0.99 9.88 3.15
C GLY A 125 2.21 10.02 2.25
N SER A 126 3.33 9.31 2.50
CA SER A 126 4.51 9.35 1.63
C SER A 126 4.33 8.60 0.30
N GLY A 127 3.20 7.93 0.07
CA GLY A 127 2.88 7.24 -1.18
C GLY A 127 3.36 5.78 -1.25
N LYS A 128 3.68 5.16 -0.12
CA LYS A 128 4.13 3.74 -0.03
C LYS A 128 3.19 2.78 -0.76
N THR A 129 1.88 2.87 -0.47
CA THR A 129 0.85 2.01 -1.07
C THR A 129 0.82 2.15 -2.59
N THR A 130 0.95 3.37 -3.12
CA THR A 130 1.00 3.64 -4.56
C THR A 130 2.23 2.98 -5.20
N THR A 131 3.39 3.08 -4.56
CA THR A 131 4.63 2.44 -5.02
C THR A 131 4.52 0.92 -4.94
N ALA A 132 3.99 0.38 -3.84
CA ALA A 132 3.77 -1.07 -3.67
C ALA A 132 2.84 -1.64 -4.74
N ALA A 133 1.74 -0.94 -5.04
CA ALA A 133 0.82 -1.32 -6.11
C ALA A 133 1.49 -1.31 -7.49
N SER A 134 2.32 -0.31 -7.77
CA SER A 134 3.10 -0.22 -9.02
C SER A 134 4.10 -1.39 -9.14
N VAL A 135 4.79 -1.74 -8.06
CA VAL A 135 5.71 -2.88 -7.99
C VAL A 135 4.97 -4.20 -8.24
N LEU A 136 3.84 -4.42 -7.57
CA LEU A 136 3.04 -5.65 -7.75
C LEU A 136 2.54 -5.77 -9.20
N ARG A 137 1.97 -4.69 -9.75
CA ARG A 137 1.51 -4.66 -11.15
C ARG A 137 2.64 -5.05 -12.10
N GLN A 138 3.83 -4.47 -11.95
CA GLN A 138 4.99 -4.77 -12.77
C GLN A 138 5.42 -6.24 -12.67
N ARG A 139 5.38 -6.81 -11.45
CA ARG A 139 5.66 -8.25 -11.25
C ARG A 139 4.66 -9.12 -11.99
N ILE A 140 3.37 -8.80 -11.92
CA ILE A 140 2.31 -9.53 -12.64
C ILE A 140 2.51 -9.46 -14.15
N GLU A 141 2.83 -8.28 -14.69
CA GLU A 141 3.07 -8.08 -16.13
C GLU A 141 4.25 -8.91 -16.65
N ILE A 142 5.35 -8.95 -15.89
CA ILE A 142 6.57 -9.69 -16.29
C ILE A 142 6.39 -11.20 -16.16
N THR A 143 5.78 -11.66 -15.05
CA THR A 143 5.60 -13.11 -14.85
C THR A 143 4.48 -13.69 -15.72
N GLY A 144 3.57 -12.85 -16.20
CA GLY A 144 2.38 -13.30 -16.92
C GLY A 144 1.46 -14.19 -16.07
N SER A 145 1.57 -14.10 -14.74
CA SER A 145 0.95 -15.04 -13.78
C SER A 145 -0.09 -14.36 -12.90
N LEU A 146 -0.55 -15.08 -11.88
CA LEU A 146 -1.48 -14.58 -10.88
C LEU A 146 -0.74 -13.84 -9.78
N GLY A 147 -1.10 -12.57 -9.56
CA GLY A 147 -0.77 -11.81 -8.36
C GLY A 147 -1.98 -11.65 -7.46
N VAL A 148 -1.73 -11.49 -6.17
CA VAL A 148 -2.79 -11.22 -5.18
C VAL A 148 -2.43 -9.99 -4.37
N SER A 149 -3.41 -9.13 -4.12
CA SER A 149 -3.30 -8.03 -3.14
C SER A 149 -4.23 -8.31 -1.97
N ILE A 150 -3.73 -8.14 -0.75
CA ILE A 150 -4.47 -8.29 0.51
C ILE A 150 -4.34 -6.99 1.27
N GLU A 151 -5.42 -6.26 1.44
CA GLU A 151 -5.43 -4.89 1.97
C GLU A 151 -6.56 -4.68 2.99
N ASP A 152 -6.42 -3.66 3.84
CA ASP A 152 -7.39 -3.29 4.88
C ASP A 152 -7.49 -1.75 5.04
N PRO A 153 -8.47 -1.15 4.35
CA PRO A 153 -9.21 -1.64 3.18
C PRO A 153 -8.42 -1.49 1.87
N ILE A 154 -8.99 -1.94 0.74
CA ILE A 154 -8.38 -1.77 -0.59
C ILE A 154 -8.25 -0.27 -0.94
N GLU A 155 -7.04 0.15 -1.33
CA GLU A 155 -6.73 1.55 -1.65
C GLU A 155 -6.51 1.82 -3.15
N THR A 156 -6.16 0.81 -3.94
CA THR A 156 -5.78 0.97 -5.34
C THR A 156 -6.49 -0.08 -6.20
N LEU A 157 -6.99 0.31 -7.37
CA LEU A 157 -7.65 -0.63 -8.27
C LEU A 157 -6.64 -1.48 -9.02
N LEU A 158 -6.19 -2.57 -8.38
CA LEU A 158 -5.30 -3.58 -8.96
C LEU A 158 -6.07 -4.76 -9.59
N HIS A 159 -7.35 -4.94 -9.23
CA HIS A 159 -8.14 -6.08 -9.69
C HIS A 159 -8.28 -6.11 -11.21
N GLY A 160 -7.95 -7.22 -11.84
CA GLY A 160 -8.11 -7.40 -13.27
C GLY A 160 -6.86 -7.85 -14.00
N ARG A 161 -6.84 -7.66 -15.31
CA ARG A 161 -5.74 -8.01 -16.21
C ARG A 161 -4.62 -6.98 -16.18
N HIS A 162 -3.36 -7.47 -16.15
CA HIS A 162 -2.14 -6.66 -16.28
C HIS A 162 -1.20 -7.42 -17.24
N GLY A 163 -1.11 -6.97 -18.47
CA GLY A 163 -0.43 -7.73 -19.52
C GLY A 163 -1.05 -9.12 -19.71
N ASN A 164 -0.23 -10.15 -19.67
CA ASN A 164 -0.67 -11.56 -19.71
C ASN A 164 -1.09 -12.12 -18.35
N GLY A 165 -0.80 -11.40 -17.26
CA GLY A 165 -1.16 -11.81 -15.91
C GLY A 165 -2.49 -11.21 -15.41
N ARG A 166 -2.82 -11.51 -14.17
CA ARG A 166 -4.04 -11.04 -13.49
C ARG A 166 -3.77 -10.76 -12.02
N CYS A 167 -4.41 -9.73 -11.48
CA CYS A 167 -4.48 -9.48 -10.05
C CYS A 167 -5.86 -9.83 -9.49
N LEU A 168 -5.90 -10.50 -8.35
CA LEU A 168 -7.07 -10.62 -7.48
C LEU A 168 -6.82 -9.81 -6.22
N GLN A 169 -7.83 -9.07 -5.75
CA GLN A 169 -7.77 -8.28 -4.51
C GLN A 169 -8.67 -8.91 -3.45
N LEU A 170 -8.14 -9.06 -2.26
CA LEU A 170 -8.82 -9.53 -1.07
C LEU A 170 -8.81 -8.41 -0.03
N GLU A 171 -9.97 -8.07 0.51
CA GLU A 171 -10.10 -7.11 1.60
C GLU A 171 -10.19 -7.85 2.92
N VAL A 172 -9.32 -7.51 3.86
CA VAL A 172 -9.36 -8.00 5.25
C VAL A 172 -10.59 -7.40 5.96
N GLY A 173 -11.12 -8.07 6.95
CA GLY A 173 -12.28 -7.61 7.70
C GLY A 173 -12.72 -8.65 8.72
N GLN A 174 -13.92 -8.51 9.27
CA GLN A 174 -14.42 -9.36 10.35
C GLN A 174 -14.38 -10.87 10.02
N ASN A 175 -14.59 -11.24 8.74
CA ASN A 175 -14.65 -12.63 8.28
C ASN A 175 -13.40 -13.07 7.51
N GLU A 176 -12.41 -12.20 7.33
CA GLU A 176 -11.20 -12.47 6.56
C GLU A 176 -9.99 -11.84 7.24
N SER A 177 -9.11 -12.64 7.84
CA SER A 177 -7.85 -12.18 8.41
C SER A 177 -6.74 -12.20 7.36
N TYR A 178 -5.64 -11.48 7.62
CA TYR A 178 -4.42 -11.57 6.80
C TYR A 178 -3.93 -13.01 6.64
N SER A 179 -3.97 -13.82 7.71
CA SER A 179 -3.59 -15.23 7.69
C SER A 179 -4.47 -16.05 6.76
N THR A 180 -5.80 -15.87 6.85
CA THR A 180 -6.75 -16.61 6.01
C THR A 180 -6.61 -16.21 4.54
N ALA A 181 -6.50 -14.93 4.26
CA ALA A 181 -6.32 -14.38 2.91
C ALA A 181 -4.99 -14.85 2.29
N THR A 182 -3.88 -14.85 3.07
CA THR A 182 -2.58 -15.34 2.61
C THR A 182 -2.63 -16.83 2.26
N LYS A 183 -3.30 -17.66 3.09
CA LYS A 183 -3.50 -19.08 2.77
C LYS A 183 -4.30 -19.27 1.47
N LYS A 184 -5.32 -18.43 1.22
CA LYS A 184 -6.06 -18.46 -0.05
C LYS A 184 -5.16 -18.11 -1.22
N ALA A 185 -4.34 -17.04 -1.11
CA ALA A 185 -3.40 -16.65 -2.15
C ALA A 185 -2.43 -17.79 -2.52
N LEU A 186 -1.86 -18.45 -1.51
CA LEU A 186 -0.99 -19.62 -1.71
C LEU A 186 -1.71 -20.78 -2.42
N ARG A 187 -2.94 -21.08 -2.01
CA ARG A 187 -3.74 -22.16 -2.64
C ARG A 187 -4.16 -21.82 -4.07
N MET A 188 -4.31 -20.56 -4.42
CA MET A 188 -4.59 -20.11 -5.79
C MET A 188 -3.36 -20.16 -6.70
N GLY A 189 -2.16 -20.48 -6.17
CA GLY A 189 -0.92 -20.48 -6.94
C GLY A 189 -0.44 -19.11 -7.30
N ALA A 190 -0.64 -18.10 -6.44
CA ALA A 190 -0.11 -16.77 -6.66
C ALA A 190 1.41 -16.78 -6.78
N SER A 191 1.96 -16.08 -7.76
CA SER A 191 3.40 -15.93 -7.99
C SER A 191 3.99 -14.71 -7.29
N CYS A 192 3.16 -13.74 -6.96
CA CYS A 192 3.54 -12.54 -6.23
C CYS A 192 2.37 -12.03 -5.39
N LEU A 193 2.70 -11.37 -4.28
CA LEU A 193 1.76 -10.93 -3.27
C LEU A 193 2.05 -9.49 -2.86
N LEU A 194 1.01 -8.65 -2.78
CA LEU A 194 1.01 -7.43 -1.98
C LEU A 194 0.27 -7.73 -0.69
N LEU A 195 0.93 -7.55 0.45
CA LEU A 195 0.31 -7.67 1.75
C LEU A 195 0.39 -6.29 2.42
N GLY A 196 -0.69 -5.57 2.36
CA GLY A 196 -0.93 -4.16 2.69
C GLY A 196 0.12 -3.46 3.54
N GLU A 197 -0.18 -3.24 4.80
CA GLU A 197 0.74 -2.60 5.75
C GLU A 197 1.01 -3.50 6.95
N ILE A 198 2.29 -3.57 7.36
CA ILE A 198 2.70 -4.28 8.58
C ILE A 198 2.51 -3.34 9.76
N ARG A 199 1.52 -3.67 10.63
CA ARG A 199 1.17 -2.91 11.83
C ARG A 199 1.31 -3.71 13.12
N ASP A 200 1.43 -5.04 13.02
CA ASP A 200 1.44 -5.98 14.12
C ASP A 200 2.23 -7.25 13.79
N GLY A 201 2.48 -8.05 14.82
CA GLY A 201 3.22 -9.31 14.69
C GLY A 201 2.53 -10.34 13.82
N GLN A 202 1.20 -10.39 13.82
CA GLN A 202 0.44 -11.36 13.01
C GLN A 202 0.64 -11.08 11.52
N THR A 203 0.51 -9.82 11.09
CA THR A 203 0.74 -9.41 9.71
C THR A 203 2.20 -9.61 9.31
N ALA A 204 3.16 -9.23 10.18
CA ALA A 204 4.59 -9.44 9.95
C ALA A 204 4.94 -10.92 9.73
N HIS A 205 4.35 -11.80 10.53
CA HIS A 205 4.54 -13.24 10.42
C HIS A 205 4.01 -13.82 9.09
N GLU A 206 2.85 -13.38 8.62
CA GLU A 206 2.31 -13.81 7.33
C GLU A 206 3.15 -13.30 6.16
N VAL A 207 3.65 -12.06 6.21
CA VAL A 207 4.62 -11.51 5.24
C VAL A 207 5.88 -12.37 5.21
N LEU A 208 6.44 -12.69 6.38
CA LEU A 208 7.65 -13.50 6.49
C LEU A 208 7.46 -14.89 5.86
N LYS A 209 6.35 -15.56 6.17
CA LYS A 209 6.03 -16.89 5.60
C LYS A 209 5.87 -16.85 4.08
N ALA A 210 5.12 -15.91 3.56
CA ALA A 210 4.92 -15.77 2.12
C ALA A 210 6.24 -15.48 1.39
N SER A 211 7.11 -14.66 2.00
CA SER A 211 8.41 -14.28 1.44
C SER A 211 9.40 -15.43 1.29
N LEU A 212 9.17 -16.56 1.98
CA LEU A 212 9.98 -17.76 1.82
C LEU A 212 9.78 -18.45 0.45
N THR A 213 8.64 -18.22 -0.20
CA THR A 213 8.23 -19.00 -1.39
C THR A 213 7.92 -18.15 -2.60
N MET A 214 7.61 -16.86 -2.44
CA MET A 214 7.23 -15.96 -3.53
C MET A 214 7.79 -14.56 -3.34
N PHE A 215 7.63 -13.72 -4.37
CA PHE A 215 7.90 -12.29 -4.25
C PHE A 215 6.76 -11.60 -3.49
N VAL A 216 7.08 -10.97 -2.38
CA VAL A 216 6.12 -10.21 -1.56
C VAL A 216 6.52 -8.75 -1.56
N VAL A 217 5.57 -7.86 -1.77
CA VAL A 217 5.72 -6.44 -1.48
C VAL A 217 4.83 -6.07 -0.29
N SER A 218 5.36 -5.31 0.65
CA SER A 218 4.60 -4.82 1.80
C SER A 218 5.09 -3.44 2.22
N THR A 219 4.28 -2.74 3.00
CA THR A 219 4.63 -1.42 3.53
C THR A 219 4.74 -1.44 5.05
N ILE A 220 5.52 -0.53 5.59
CA ILE A 220 5.69 -0.33 7.03
C ILE A 220 5.93 1.14 7.33
N HIS A 221 5.49 1.61 8.50
CA HIS A 221 5.91 2.91 8.99
C HIS A 221 7.34 2.86 9.51
N GLY A 222 8.16 3.84 9.13
CA GLY A 222 9.54 3.95 9.58
C GLY A 222 10.18 5.24 9.11
N SER A 223 11.12 5.75 9.92
CA SER A 223 11.86 7.00 9.67
C SER A 223 13.11 6.81 8.80
N SER A 224 13.54 5.57 8.63
CA SER A 224 14.69 5.17 7.81
C SER A 224 14.60 3.70 7.42
N VAL A 225 15.50 3.25 6.54
CA VAL A 225 15.64 1.83 6.20
C VAL A 225 16.05 0.99 7.43
N TYR A 226 16.85 1.54 8.31
CA TYR A 226 17.33 0.86 9.53
C TYR A 226 16.23 0.67 10.56
N ASP A 227 15.45 1.72 10.80
CA ASP A 227 14.27 1.71 11.66
C ASP A 227 13.20 0.73 11.14
N ALA A 228 13.01 0.69 9.83
CA ALA A 228 12.08 -0.23 9.19
C ALA A 228 12.47 -1.70 9.37
N ILE A 229 13.77 -2.03 9.25
CA ILE A 229 14.26 -3.39 9.47
C ILE A 229 14.09 -3.77 10.94
N ASP A 230 14.49 -2.90 11.87
CA ASP A 230 14.35 -3.11 13.31
C ASP A 230 12.89 -3.36 13.69
N ARG A 231 11.99 -2.48 13.25
CA ARG A 231 10.55 -2.60 13.51
C ARG A 231 9.93 -3.85 12.92
N TYR A 232 10.32 -4.21 11.69
CA TYR A 232 9.84 -5.44 11.07
C TYR A 232 10.30 -6.69 11.84
N VAL A 233 11.58 -6.73 12.25
CA VAL A 233 12.10 -7.81 13.09
C VAL A 233 11.38 -7.86 14.42
N MET A 234 11.20 -6.72 15.10
CA MET A 234 10.47 -6.64 16.37
C MET A 234 9.05 -7.25 16.25
N PHE A 235 8.28 -6.87 15.24
CA PHE A 235 6.98 -7.49 15.00
C PHE A 235 7.06 -8.99 14.71
N CYS A 236 8.05 -9.44 13.95
CA CYS A 236 8.23 -10.86 13.71
C CYS A 236 8.59 -11.64 14.98
N GLU A 237 9.37 -11.04 15.90
CA GLU A 237 9.80 -11.66 17.17
C GLU A 237 8.64 -11.89 18.14
N GLU A 238 7.52 -11.16 18.02
CA GLU A 238 6.31 -11.40 18.82
C GLU A 238 5.76 -12.84 18.65
N ILE A 239 6.01 -13.46 17.48
CA ILE A 239 5.46 -14.79 17.14
C ILE A 239 6.57 -15.81 16.84
N ASN A 240 7.72 -15.37 16.36
CA ASN A 240 8.77 -16.24 15.85
C ASN A 240 10.12 -15.94 16.53
N HIS A 241 10.59 -16.83 17.40
CA HIS A 241 11.87 -16.69 18.09
C HIS A 241 13.11 -16.68 17.17
N ASN A 242 12.98 -17.18 15.93
CA ASN A 242 14.04 -17.16 14.92
C ASN A 242 13.85 -16.01 13.89
N ALA A 243 13.11 -14.97 14.26
CA ALA A 243 12.74 -13.89 13.34
C ALA A 243 13.95 -13.25 12.66
N LYS A 244 15.00 -12.88 13.39
CA LYS A 244 16.21 -12.23 12.83
C LYS A 244 16.84 -13.05 11.70
N GLN A 245 16.98 -14.36 11.91
CA GLN A 245 17.55 -15.24 10.90
C GLN A 245 16.64 -15.36 9.67
N ASN A 246 15.34 -15.52 9.90
CA ASN A 246 14.37 -15.64 8.82
C ASN A 246 14.25 -14.33 8.02
N VAL A 247 14.23 -13.18 8.68
CA VAL A 247 14.23 -11.86 8.03
C VAL A 247 15.52 -11.67 7.22
N ALA A 248 16.70 -11.97 7.79
CA ALA A 248 17.98 -11.90 7.09
C ALA A 248 18.03 -12.74 5.80
N ASN A 249 17.28 -13.83 5.74
CA ASN A 249 17.20 -14.70 4.57
C ASN A 249 16.12 -14.32 3.56
N THR A 250 15.09 -13.62 3.98
CA THR A 250 13.92 -13.31 3.12
C THR A 250 13.83 -11.86 2.69
N LEU A 251 14.47 -10.93 3.40
CA LEU A 251 14.45 -9.52 3.03
C LEU A 251 15.28 -9.30 1.76
N TYR A 252 14.59 -9.10 0.65
CA TYR A 252 15.18 -8.97 -0.68
C TYR A 252 15.53 -7.52 -1.00
N ILE A 253 14.57 -6.61 -0.80
CA ILE A 253 14.71 -5.17 -1.01
C ILE A 253 14.17 -4.44 0.21
N ILE A 254 14.91 -3.45 0.69
CA ILE A 254 14.43 -2.45 1.66
C ILE A 254 14.44 -1.08 1.01
N ALA A 255 13.36 -0.32 1.16
CA ALA A 255 13.23 1.02 0.64
C ALA A 255 12.67 1.97 1.71
N HIS A 256 13.16 3.20 1.73
CA HIS A 256 12.57 4.29 2.51
C HIS A 256 12.12 5.39 1.55
N GLN A 257 10.83 5.71 1.59
CA GLN A 257 10.19 6.68 0.72
C GLN A 257 9.78 7.94 1.47
N THR A 258 10.16 9.07 0.95
CA THR A 258 9.74 10.39 1.41
C THR A 258 8.98 11.13 0.31
N MET A 259 8.05 12.00 0.71
CA MET A 259 7.31 12.87 -0.19
C MET A 259 7.31 14.29 0.33
N THR A 260 7.75 15.23 -0.50
CA THR A 260 7.71 16.67 -0.21
C THR A 260 6.75 17.36 -1.16
N SER A 261 5.91 18.27 -0.62
CA SER A 261 5.02 19.09 -1.43
C SER A 261 5.78 20.29 -1.99
N VAL A 262 5.74 20.47 -3.31
CA VAL A 262 6.24 21.68 -3.98
C VAL A 262 5.12 22.71 -3.98
N ARG A 263 5.32 23.86 -3.32
CA ARG A 263 4.34 24.94 -3.24
C ARG A 263 4.73 26.09 -4.18
N ARG A 264 3.73 26.71 -4.79
CA ARG A 264 3.83 28.02 -5.45
C ARG A 264 2.83 28.96 -4.77
N GLY A 265 3.31 29.81 -3.86
CA GLY A 265 2.46 30.54 -2.91
C GLY A 265 1.74 29.55 -1.99
N ASP A 266 0.45 29.75 -1.79
CA ASP A 266 -0.39 28.88 -0.93
C ASP A 266 -0.88 27.59 -1.62
N VAL A 267 -0.61 27.45 -2.93
CA VAL A 267 -1.08 26.30 -3.72
C VAL A 267 -0.02 25.21 -3.80
N VAL A 268 -0.41 23.94 -3.56
CA VAL A 268 0.44 22.78 -3.82
C VAL A 268 0.52 22.59 -5.33
N ALA A 269 1.65 22.95 -5.92
CA ALA A 269 1.91 22.86 -7.36
C ALA A 269 2.35 21.46 -7.80
N GLY A 270 2.84 20.63 -6.88
CA GLY A 270 3.29 19.26 -7.19
C GLY A 270 3.78 18.54 -5.95
N ARG A 271 4.17 17.28 -6.14
CA ARG A 271 4.78 16.43 -5.12
C ARG A 271 6.08 15.86 -5.67
N ASN A 272 7.13 15.92 -4.87
CA ASN A 272 8.41 15.27 -5.19
C ASN A 272 8.57 14.04 -4.31
N ILE A 273 8.79 12.87 -4.94
CA ILE A 273 8.98 11.59 -4.28
C ILE A 273 10.46 11.22 -4.38
N SER A 274 11.06 10.88 -3.24
CA SER A 274 12.42 10.32 -3.18
C SER A 274 12.36 8.94 -2.53
N ILE A 275 13.10 7.99 -3.12
CA ILE A 275 13.20 6.61 -2.61
C ILE A 275 14.67 6.27 -2.44
N ASN A 276 15.06 6.01 -1.19
CA ASN A 276 16.35 5.41 -0.86
C ASN A 276 16.14 3.91 -0.67
N ALA A 277 16.70 3.09 -1.56
CA ALA A 277 16.42 1.66 -1.58
C ALA A 277 17.68 0.82 -1.88
N PHE A 278 17.69 -0.40 -1.31
CA PHE A 278 18.82 -1.33 -1.39
C PHE A 278 18.33 -2.74 -1.67
N ASN A 279 18.99 -3.43 -2.62
CA ASN A 279 18.84 -4.88 -2.79
C ASN A 279 19.89 -5.57 -1.88
N LEU A 280 19.41 -6.39 -0.96
CA LEU A 280 20.21 -7.02 0.08
C LEU A 280 20.75 -8.41 -0.32
N VAL A 281 20.26 -8.95 -1.42
CA VAL A 281 20.60 -10.31 -1.88
C VAL A 281 21.59 -10.27 -3.03
N ASN A 282 21.33 -9.47 -4.04
CA ASN A 282 22.16 -9.37 -5.24
C ASN A 282 23.21 -8.25 -5.09
N CYS A 283 24.05 -8.37 -4.05
CA CYS A 283 25.15 -7.43 -3.78
C CYS A 283 26.34 -8.17 -3.18
N THR A 284 27.53 -7.59 -3.29
CA THR A 284 28.78 -8.15 -2.76
C THR A 284 28.77 -8.22 -1.23
N GLN A 285 28.02 -7.32 -0.56
CA GLN A 285 27.91 -7.22 0.89
C GLN A 285 26.83 -8.14 1.51
N ASN A 286 26.20 -9.02 0.75
CA ASN A 286 25.06 -9.85 1.23
C ASN A 286 25.37 -10.59 2.55
N ALA A 287 26.54 -11.22 2.66
CA ALA A 287 26.92 -11.98 3.86
C ALA A 287 27.06 -11.08 5.10
N ALA A 288 27.68 -9.90 4.95
CA ALA A 288 27.86 -8.93 6.02
C ALA A 288 26.51 -8.34 6.46
N ILE A 289 25.63 -7.99 5.52
CA ILE A 289 24.29 -7.50 5.78
C ILE A 289 23.47 -8.53 6.57
N LYS A 290 23.46 -9.79 6.13
CA LYS A 290 22.76 -10.88 6.85
C LYS A 290 23.29 -11.05 8.27
N SER A 291 24.62 -11.04 8.45
CA SER A 291 25.22 -11.15 9.77
C SER A 291 24.79 -10.01 10.70
N LYS A 292 24.80 -8.76 10.23
CA LYS A 292 24.35 -7.60 11.01
C LYS A 292 22.86 -7.68 11.38
N ILE A 293 22.01 -8.14 10.48
CA ILE A 293 20.58 -8.35 10.78
C ILE A 293 20.41 -9.44 11.85
N MET A 294 21.08 -10.58 11.71
CA MET A 294 21.02 -11.67 12.69
C MET A 294 21.51 -11.26 14.09
N GLN A 295 22.47 -10.36 14.16
CA GLN A 295 22.99 -9.80 15.41
C GLN A 295 22.11 -8.68 16.01
N GLY A 296 21.11 -8.18 15.27
CA GLY A 296 20.31 -7.03 15.69
C GLY A 296 21.04 -5.69 15.60
N ASN A 297 22.13 -5.63 14.83
CA ASN A 297 22.93 -4.41 14.68
C ASN A 297 22.53 -3.63 13.41
N TYR A 298 21.31 -3.12 13.40
CA TYR A 298 20.72 -2.50 12.19
C TYR A 298 21.38 -1.17 11.82
N ARG A 299 21.83 -0.37 12.78
CA ARG A 299 22.54 0.91 12.51
C ARG A 299 23.86 0.71 11.79
N ALA A 300 24.57 -0.39 12.08
CA ALA A 300 25.81 -0.72 11.41
C ALA A 300 25.63 -1.11 9.93
N LEU A 301 24.38 -1.33 9.46
CA LEU A 301 24.10 -1.52 8.04
C LEU A 301 24.41 -0.27 7.20
N GLN A 302 24.54 0.90 7.81
CA GLN A 302 24.93 2.12 7.11
C GLN A 302 26.25 1.97 6.36
N ASP A 303 27.22 1.28 6.97
CA ASP A 303 28.54 1.06 6.37
C ASP A 303 28.42 0.21 5.10
N GLU A 304 27.56 -0.84 5.13
CA GLU A 304 27.33 -1.72 3.99
C GLU A 304 26.56 -1.02 2.88
N PHE A 305 25.59 -0.18 3.22
CA PHE A 305 24.75 0.51 2.25
C PHE A 305 25.48 1.67 1.55
N ASN A 306 26.42 2.35 2.24
CA ASN A 306 27.21 3.42 1.62
C ASN A 306 28.17 2.91 0.53
N GLY A 307 28.56 1.64 0.58
CA GLY A 307 29.47 1.01 -0.38
C GLY A 307 28.82 -0.13 -1.17
N ILE A 308 27.48 -0.19 -1.26
CA ILE A 308 26.78 -1.33 -1.86
C ILE A 308 27.07 -1.46 -3.36
N GLU A 309 27.59 -2.60 -3.76
CA GLU A 309 27.84 -2.97 -5.15
C GLU A 309 26.93 -4.13 -5.55
N TYR A 310 26.15 -3.93 -6.63
CA TYR A 310 25.20 -4.92 -7.09
C TYR A 310 25.84 -5.94 -8.01
N THR A 311 25.54 -7.21 -7.77
CA THR A 311 25.88 -8.34 -8.66
C THR A 311 24.69 -8.59 -9.57
N LEU A 312 24.91 -8.42 -10.88
CA LEU A 312 23.89 -8.64 -11.93
C LEU A 312 23.69 -10.13 -12.25
#